data_06383c5d8c8ea5ed5ed1f43ead483314
#
_entry.id   06383c5d8c8ea5ed5ed1f43ead483314
#
_cell.length_a   1.000
_cell.length_b   1.000
_cell.length_c   1.000
_cell.angle_alpha   90.00
_cell.angle_beta   90.00
_cell.angle_gamma   90.00
#
_symmetry.space_group_name_H-M   'P 1'
#
loop_
_entity.id
_entity.type
_entity.pdbx_description
1 polymer ?
#
loop_
_entity_poly.entity_id
_entity_poly.type
_entity_poly.pdbx_seq_one_letter_code
_entity_poly.pdbx_strand_id
1 'polypeptide(L)'
;MDIRAVVWDVDDTLFDYTSADREGMRAHLVAEGLLAGHGSVEEALARWREITDQQWARFAAGEVDFGTQRRDRTRVFLGRELTDAEADAWFDRYLVHYESAWSLFPDVLPVLDALAESHRHAVLSNSSLHVQDRKLRVLGVHDRFEAVLCAAELGVSKPEPAAFLAACEALALSPQHVAYVGDHPEIDGRGAAEAGLLSVWIDRADAHATVEPPVGPRRIASLSELPSLLRADTRFGAPSTFR
;
A
#
# COMPACT_ATOMS: atom_id res chain seq x y z
N MET A 1 -6.76 -8.14 23.17
CA MET A 1 -7.77 -8.50 22.13
C MET A 1 -7.40 -9.86 21.55
N ASP A 2 -8.38 -10.65 21.08
CA ASP A 2 -8.11 -11.94 20.41
C ASP A 2 -8.06 -11.68 18.89
N ILE A 3 -6.91 -11.25 18.39
CA ILE A 3 -6.72 -10.99 16.96
C ILE A 3 -6.57 -12.33 16.23
N ARG A 4 -7.34 -12.54 15.16
CA ARG A 4 -7.43 -13.78 14.40
C ARG A 4 -6.98 -13.62 12.94
N ALA A 5 -6.96 -12.38 12.45
CA ALA A 5 -6.54 -12.08 11.11
C ALA A 5 -5.77 -10.77 11.05
N VAL A 6 -4.91 -10.67 10.03
CA VAL A 6 -4.20 -9.45 9.67
C VAL A 6 -4.60 -9.09 8.23
N VAL A 7 -5.09 -7.87 8.06
CA VAL A 7 -5.32 -7.27 6.75
C VAL A 7 -4.16 -6.33 6.45
N TRP A 8 -3.62 -6.43 5.26
CA TRP A 8 -2.41 -5.75 4.85
C TRP A 8 -2.69 -4.76 3.73
N ASP A 9 -2.13 -3.57 3.84
CA ASP A 9 -1.84 -2.77 2.67
C ASP A 9 -0.71 -3.40 1.86
N VAL A 10 -0.49 -2.95 0.61
CA VAL A 10 0.51 -3.53 -0.29
C VAL A 10 1.66 -2.57 -0.54
N ASP A 11 1.37 -1.40 -1.11
CA ASP A 11 2.36 -0.45 -1.62
C ASP A 11 3.03 0.28 -0.44
N ASP A 12 4.36 0.22 -0.35
CA ASP A 12 5.20 0.68 0.77
C ASP A 12 4.94 0.00 2.14
N THR A 13 4.06 -1.02 2.16
CA THR A 13 3.83 -1.88 3.33
C THR A 13 4.49 -3.25 3.14
N LEU A 14 4.05 -4.04 2.17
CA LEU A 14 4.61 -5.34 1.78
C LEU A 14 5.59 -5.20 0.62
N PHE A 15 5.24 -4.41 -0.35
CA PHE A 15 5.96 -4.16 -1.59
C PHE A 15 6.67 -2.80 -1.51
N ASP A 16 7.97 -2.75 -1.82
CA ASP A 16 8.77 -1.53 -1.85
C ASP A 16 8.43 -0.71 -3.11
N TYR A 17 7.26 -0.04 -3.06
CA TYR A 17 6.75 0.75 -4.16
C TYR A 17 7.65 1.94 -4.46
N THR A 18 8.08 2.66 -3.44
CA THR A 18 8.90 3.87 -3.60
C THR A 18 10.22 3.57 -4.30
N SER A 19 10.91 2.48 -3.91
CA SER A 19 12.16 2.08 -4.59
C SER A 19 11.91 1.59 -6.00
N ALA A 20 10.87 0.77 -6.21
CA ALA A 20 10.54 0.24 -7.55
C ALA A 20 10.14 1.35 -8.53
N ASP A 21 9.31 2.32 -8.11
CA ASP A 21 8.92 3.48 -8.91
C ASP A 21 10.15 4.32 -9.28
N ARG A 22 11.01 4.60 -8.31
CA ARG A 22 12.25 5.37 -8.50
C ARG A 22 13.21 4.69 -9.49
N GLU A 23 13.52 3.42 -9.30
CA GLU A 23 14.43 2.68 -10.16
C GLU A 23 13.84 2.43 -11.55
N GLY A 24 12.54 2.11 -11.62
CA GLY A 24 11.82 1.96 -12.88
C GLY A 24 11.82 3.24 -13.69
N MET A 25 11.51 4.39 -13.07
CA MET A 25 11.54 5.67 -13.76
C MET A 25 12.96 6.08 -14.18
N ARG A 26 13.96 5.84 -13.33
CA ARG A 26 15.37 6.08 -13.69
C ARG A 26 15.76 5.30 -14.95
N ALA A 27 15.47 4.00 -14.99
CA ALA A 27 15.79 3.14 -16.11
C ALA A 27 15.04 3.57 -17.39
N HIS A 28 13.76 3.94 -17.25
CA HIS A 28 12.93 4.43 -18.32
C HIS A 28 13.47 5.75 -18.93
N LEU A 29 13.85 6.72 -18.08
CA LEU A 29 14.43 7.98 -18.53
C LEU A 29 15.74 7.79 -19.32
N VAL A 30 16.56 6.82 -18.89
CA VAL A 30 17.78 6.44 -19.62
C VAL A 30 17.42 5.83 -20.97
N ALA A 31 16.49 4.88 -21.01
CA ALA A 31 16.07 4.19 -22.24
C ALA A 31 15.43 5.13 -23.27
N GLU A 32 14.65 6.11 -22.82
CA GLU A 32 14.00 7.10 -23.68
C GLU A 32 14.93 8.31 -24.04
N GLY A 33 16.13 8.39 -23.46
CA GLY A 33 17.04 9.51 -23.70
C GLY A 33 16.54 10.86 -23.14
N LEU A 34 15.70 10.83 -22.11
CA LEU A 34 15.01 12.02 -21.59
C LEU A 34 15.79 12.77 -20.50
N LEU A 35 16.93 12.24 -20.04
CA LEU A 35 17.72 12.85 -18.96
C LEU A 35 18.20 14.27 -19.28
N ALA A 36 18.52 14.55 -20.55
CA ALA A 36 19.00 15.87 -20.95
C ALA A 36 17.95 17.00 -20.83
N GLY A 37 16.68 16.67 -20.70
CA GLY A 37 15.59 17.63 -20.52
C GLY A 37 15.33 18.04 -19.07
N HIS A 38 16.04 17.41 -18.13
CA HIS A 38 15.92 17.65 -16.69
C HIS A 38 17.30 18.08 -16.14
N GLY A 39 17.35 18.97 -15.17
CA GLY A 39 18.60 19.45 -14.60
C GLY A 39 19.49 18.35 -14.03
N SER A 40 18.85 17.37 -13.34
CA SER A 40 19.47 16.15 -12.84
C SER A 40 18.50 14.97 -12.87
N VAL A 41 19.02 13.75 -12.68
CA VAL A 41 18.18 12.55 -12.51
C VAL A 41 17.29 12.69 -11.28
N GLU A 42 17.85 13.18 -10.18
CA GLU A 42 17.15 13.40 -8.92
C GLU A 42 15.98 14.38 -9.05
N GLU A 43 16.17 15.47 -9.80
CA GLU A 43 15.09 16.44 -10.08
C GLU A 43 13.99 15.82 -10.94
N ALA A 44 14.35 15.02 -11.95
CA ALA A 44 13.38 14.30 -12.77
C ALA A 44 12.54 13.31 -11.93
N LEU A 45 13.18 12.55 -11.06
CA LEU A 45 12.52 11.59 -10.18
C LEU A 45 11.63 12.28 -9.14
N ALA A 46 12.09 13.38 -8.54
CA ALA A 46 11.29 14.17 -7.62
C ALA A 46 10.03 14.74 -8.30
N ARG A 47 10.18 15.29 -9.52
CA ARG A 47 9.05 15.77 -10.32
C ARG A 47 8.07 14.64 -10.67
N TRP A 48 8.57 13.47 -11.06
CA TRP A 48 7.72 12.30 -11.32
C TRP A 48 6.90 11.92 -10.08
N ARG A 49 7.54 11.87 -8.91
CA ARG A 49 6.87 11.56 -7.64
C ARG A 49 5.78 12.57 -7.30
N GLU A 50 6.08 13.86 -7.40
CA GLU A 50 5.11 14.92 -7.15
C GLU A 50 3.88 14.80 -8.06
N ILE A 51 4.09 14.59 -9.37
CA ILE A 51 3.00 14.39 -10.34
C ILE A 51 2.21 13.12 -9.99
N THR A 52 2.90 12.05 -9.61
CA THR A 52 2.27 10.80 -9.20
C THR A 52 1.32 11.02 -8.03
N ASP A 53 1.80 11.67 -6.96
CA ASP A 53 1.03 11.94 -5.76
C ASP A 53 -0.21 12.83 -6.06
N GLN A 54 -0.04 13.86 -6.91
CA GLN A 54 -1.14 14.71 -7.35
C GLN A 54 -2.22 13.92 -8.13
N GLN A 55 -1.82 13.05 -9.05
CA GLN A 55 -2.76 12.28 -9.86
C GLN A 55 -3.44 11.16 -9.04
N TRP A 56 -2.75 10.58 -8.08
CA TRP A 56 -3.36 9.66 -7.12
C TRP A 56 -4.39 10.36 -6.22
N ALA A 57 -4.13 11.58 -5.78
CA ALA A 57 -5.09 12.37 -5.00
C ALA A 57 -6.38 12.63 -5.81
N ARG A 58 -6.26 12.98 -7.11
CA ARG A 58 -7.41 13.16 -8.00
C ARG A 58 -8.22 11.88 -8.22
N PHE A 59 -7.52 10.74 -8.37
CA PHE A 59 -8.17 9.43 -8.48
C PHE A 59 -8.91 9.08 -7.18
N ALA A 60 -8.29 9.25 -6.02
CA ALA A 60 -8.91 8.99 -4.72
C ALA A 60 -10.12 9.90 -4.45
N ALA A 61 -10.11 11.14 -4.97
CA ALA A 61 -11.26 12.05 -4.92
C ALA A 61 -12.37 11.71 -5.92
N GLY A 62 -12.18 10.68 -6.77
CA GLY A 62 -13.14 10.31 -7.81
C GLY A 62 -13.23 11.29 -8.98
N GLU A 63 -12.26 12.21 -9.12
CA GLU A 63 -12.22 13.20 -10.21
C GLU A 63 -11.86 12.59 -11.56
N VAL A 64 -11.07 11.54 -11.55
CA VAL A 64 -10.58 10.82 -12.74
C VAL A 64 -10.60 9.32 -12.51
N ASP A 65 -10.72 8.54 -13.59
CA ASP A 65 -10.56 7.09 -13.54
C ASP A 65 -9.08 6.66 -13.50
N PHE A 66 -8.84 5.36 -13.25
CA PHE A 66 -7.50 4.80 -13.13
C PHE A 66 -6.66 4.94 -14.42
N GLY A 67 -7.26 4.84 -15.61
CA GLY A 67 -6.58 5.03 -16.89
C GLY A 67 -6.20 6.49 -17.11
N THR A 68 -7.13 7.39 -16.85
CA THR A 68 -6.96 8.83 -17.02
C THR A 68 -5.83 9.37 -16.13
N GLN A 69 -5.76 8.97 -14.84
CA GLN A 69 -4.67 9.43 -13.97
C GLN A 69 -3.29 9.02 -14.49
N ARG A 70 -3.13 7.84 -15.10
CA ARG A 70 -1.86 7.37 -15.69
C ARG A 70 -1.46 8.18 -16.92
N ARG A 71 -2.42 8.47 -17.81
CA ARG A 71 -2.21 9.31 -19.00
C ARG A 71 -1.86 10.74 -18.61
N ASP A 72 -2.55 11.30 -17.63
CA ASP A 72 -2.29 12.65 -17.12
C ASP A 72 -0.90 12.74 -16.47
N ARG A 73 -0.44 11.71 -15.73
CA ARG A 73 0.94 11.63 -15.24
C ARG A 73 1.95 11.78 -16.39
N THR A 74 1.74 11.02 -17.47
CA THR A 74 2.61 11.06 -18.66
C THR A 74 2.61 12.44 -19.29
N ARG A 75 1.43 13.03 -19.57
CA ARG A 75 1.29 14.35 -20.21
C ARG A 75 1.95 15.45 -19.40
N VAL A 76 1.68 15.48 -18.09
CA VAL A 76 2.22 16.49 -17.17
C VAL A 76 3.75 16.35 -17.05
N PHE A 77 4.25 15.11 -16.95
CA PHE A 77 5.69 14.87 -16.84
C PHE A 77 6.43 15.29 -18.11
N LEU A 78 5.92 14.92 -19.29
CA LEU A 78 6.54 15.27 -20.57
C LEU A 78 6.31 16.73 -20.98
N GLY A 79 5.35 17.43 -20.36
CA GLY A 79 5.02 18.83 -20.64
C GLY A 79 4.51 19.05 -22.06
N ARG A 80 3.81 18.07 -22.66
CA ARG A 80 3.29 18.16 -24.02
C ARG A 80 1.96 17.44 -24.17
N GLU A 81 1.19 17.88 -25.15
CA GLU A 81 -0.05 17.22 -25.56
C GLU A 81 0.27 15.85 -26.18
N LEU A 82 -0.44 14.83 -25.73
CA LEU A 82 -0.39 13.47 -26.25
C LEU A 82 -1.82 12.96 -26.42
N THR A 83 -2.06 12.20 -27.46
CA THR A 83 -3.25 11.37 -27.56
C THR A 83 -3.27 10.32 -26.44
N ASP A 84 -4.42 9.74 -26.15
CA ASP A 84 -4.53 8.67 -25.15
C ASP A 84 -3.61 7.49 -25.48
N ALA A 85 -3.58 7.07 -26.75
CA ALA A 85 -2.75 5.97 -27.20
C ALA A 85 -1.23 6.25 -27.06
N GLU A 86 -0.79 7.48 -27.30
CA GLU A 86 0.62 7.85 -27.12
C GLU A 86 0.99 7.88 -25.63
N ALA A 87 0.11 8.41 -24.77
CA ALA A 87 0.32 8.45 -23.32
C ALA A 87 0.34 7.02 -22.74
N ASP A 88 -0.59 6.15 -23.13
CA ASP A 88 -0.63 4.75 -22.73
C ASP A 88 0.64 4.01 -23.18
N ALA A 89 1.05 4.15 -24.44
CA ALA A 89 2.26 3.50 -24.97
C ALA A 89 3.55 3.94 -24.25
N TRP A 90 3.64 5.20 -23.85
CA TRP A 90 4.77 5.69 -23.06
C TRP A 90 4.75 5.11 -21.65
N PHE A 91 3.57 5.10 -21.00
CA PHE A 91 3.41 4.55 -19.67
C PHE A 91 3.67 3.04 -19.62
N ASP A 92 3.25 2.30 -20.67
CA ASP A 92 3.50 0.85 -20.77
C ASP A 92 5.00 0.55 -20.86
N ARG A 93 5.79 1.37 -21.56
CA ARG A 93 7.26 1.22 -21.55
C ARG A 93 7.87 1.52 -20.17
N TYR A 94 7.36 2.52 -19.47
CA TYR A 94 7.75 2.75 -18.07
C TYR A 94 7.44 1.54 -17.20
N LEU A 95 6.26 0.92 -17.36
CA LEU A 95 5.85 -0.24 -16.56
C LEU A 95 6.82 -1.42 -16.71
N VAL A 96 7.41 -1.64 -17.88
CA VAL A 96 8.42 -2.69 -18.09
C VAL A 96 9.59 -2.52 -17.10
N HIS A 97 10.07 -1.30 -16.94
CA HIS A 97 11.17 -1.00 -16.02
C HIS A 97 10.72 -1.03 -14.55
N TYR A 98 9.55 -0.48 -14.26
CA TYR A 98 8.94 -0.51 -12.93
C TYR A 98 8.75 -1.94 -12.41
N GLU A 99 8.18 -2.81 -13.26
CA GLU A 99 7.93 -4.20 -12.88
C GLU A 99 9.22 -5.02 -12.72
N SER A 100 10.27 -4.69 -13.46
CA SER A 100 11.58 -5.34 -13.30
C SER A 100 12.27 -4.99 -11.97
N ALA A 101 11.85 -3.92 -11.32
CA ALA A 101 12.35 -3.47 -10.02
C ALA A 101 11.47 -3.91 -8.83
N TRP A 102 10.42 -4.69 -9.07
CA TRP A 102 9.54 -5.12 -8.00
C TRP A 102 10.24 -6.00 -6.99
N SER A 103 10.11 -5.64 -5.71
CA SER A 103 10.62 -6.41 -4.59
C SER A 103 9.73 -6.28 -3.35
N LEU A 104 9.70 -7.33 -2.54
CA LEU A 104 9.15 -7.25 -1.18
C LEU A 104 10.17 -6.59 -0.25
N PHE A 105 9.69 -5.93 0.80
CA PHE A 105 10.58 -5.60 1.91
C PHE A 105 11.13 -6.89 2.55
N PRO A 106 12.37 -6.85 3.08
CA PRO A 106 13.05 -8.07 3.58
C PRO A 106 12.35 -8.76 4.75
N ASP A 107 11.53 -8.02 5.51
CA ASP A 107 10.82 -8.52 6.69
C ASP A 107 9.45 -9.13 6.37
N VAL A 108 8.98 -9.08 5.12
CA VAL A 108 7.64 -9.55 4.73
C VAL A 108 7.51 -11.06 4.81
N LEU A 109 8.38 -11.82 4.12
CA LEU A 109 8.29 -13.28 4.16
C LEU A 109 8.47 -13.82 5.59
N PRO A 110 9.47 -13.37 6.38
CA PRO A 110 9.61 -13.80 7.76
C PRO A 110 8.37 -13.54 8.63
N VAL A 111 7.69 -12.40 8.48
CA VAL A 111 6.49 -12.11 9.28
C VAL A 111 5.28 -12.91 8.83
N LEU A 112 5.08 -13.08 7.52
CA LEU A 112 4.01 -13.93 7.00
C LEU A 112 4.18 -15.38 7.47
N ASP A 113 5.41 -15.92 7.43
CA ASP A 113 5.71 -17.26 7.94
C ASP A 113 5.48 -17.39 9.45
N ALA A 114 5.88 -16.38 10.22
CA ALA A 114 5.70 -16.39 11.68
C ALA A 114 4.23 -16.32 12.13
N LEU A 115 3.35 -15.78 11.29
CA LEU A 115 1.92 -15.61 11.58
C LEU A 115 1.03 -16.67 10.89
N ALA A 116 1.56 -17.47 9.95
CA ALA A 116 0.79 -18.36 9.09
C ALA A 116 -0.09 -19.38 9.84
N GLU A 117 0.39 -19.93 10.97
CA GLU A 117 -0.35 -20.92 11.75
C GLU A 117 -1.38 -20.33 12.73
N SER A 118 -1.25 -19.04 13.04
CA SER A 118 -2.03 -18.39 14.10
C SER A 118 -3.00 -17.32 13.60
N HIS A 119 -2.76 -16.76 12.42
CA HIS A 119 -3.56 -15.67 11.87
C HIS A 119 -3.88 -15.90 10.39
N ARG A 120 -5.09 -15.54 10.01
CA ARG A 120 -5.53 -15.49 8.61
C ARG A 120 -5.05 -14.18 7.99
N HIS A 121 -4.86 -14.14 6.68
CA HIS A 121 -4.34 -12.97 5.98
C HIS A 121 -5.24 -12.56 4.83
N ALA A 122 -5.46 -11.25 4.67
CA ALA A 122 -6.10 -10.65 3.51
C ALA A 122 -5.40 -9.35 3.13
N VAL A 123 -5.67 -8.87 1.95
CA VAL A 123 -5.15 -7.59 1.43
C VAL A 123 -6.29 -6.61 1.23
N LEU A 124 -6.05 -5.32 1.53
CA LEU A 124 -6.91 -4.20 1.18
C LEU A 124 -6.07 -3.04 0.63
N SER A 125 -6.24 -2.70 -0.64
CA SER A 125 -5.46 -1.67 -1.34
C SER A 125 -6.35 -0.65 -2.05
N ASN A 126 -5.91 0.61 -2.10
CA ASN A 126 -6.56 1.69 -2.89
C ASN A 126 -6.20 1.63 -4.39
N SER A 127 -5.95 0.46 -4.92
CA SER A 127 -5.61 0.21 -6.33
C SER A 127 -6.73 -0.58 -7.03
N SER A 128 -6.39 -1.26 -8.13
CA SER A 128 -7.27 -2.22 -8.82
C SER A 128 -6.82 -3.65 -8.58
N LEU A 129 -7.80 -4.58 -8.56
CA LEU A 129 -7.54 -6.00 -8.33
C LEU A 129 -6.57 -6.57 -9.38
N HIS A 130 -6.74 -6.20 -10.65
CA HIS A 130 -5.86 -6.68 -11.73
C HIS A 130 -4.37 -6.34 -11.45
N VAL A 131 -4.09 -5.13 -10.96
CA VAL A 131 -2.72 -4.70 -10.67
C VAL A 131 -2.16 -5.41 -9.45
N GLN A 132 -2.93 -5.49 -8.36
CA GLN A 132 -2.43 -6.07 -7.11
C GLN A 132 -2.35 -7.60 -7.16
N ASP A 133 -3.30 -8.30 -7.78
CA ASP A 133 -3.25 -9.75 -8.00
C ASP A 133 -1.98 -10.13 -8.79
N ARG A 134 -1.73 -9.43 -9.92
CA ARG A 134 -0.51 -9.64 -10.71
C ARG A 134 0.76 -9.38 -9.90
N LYS A 135 0.82 -8.28 -9.14
CA LYS A 135 1.96 -7.91 -8.30
C LYS A 135 2.24 -8.99 -7.25
N LEU A 136 1.22 -9.40 -6.50
CA LEU A 136 1.37 -10.42 -5.46
C LEU A 136 1.80 -11.78 -6.01
N ARG A 137 1.32 -12.17 -7.23
CA ARG A 137 1.75 -13.40 -7.92
C ARG A 137 3.21 -13.33 -8.36
N VAL A 138 3.63 -12.22 -8.98
CA VAL A 138 5.02 -12.03 -9.41
C VAL A 138 5.98 -12.04 -8.21
N LEU A 139 5.56 -11.45 -7.09
CA LEU A 139 6.32 -11.44 -5.85
C LEU A 139 6.25 -12.75 -5.05
N GLY A 140 5.45 -13.74 -5.51
CA GLY A 140 5.36 -15.07 -4.91
C GLY A 140 4.64 -15.15 -3.57
N VAL A 141 3.79 -14.17 -3.25
CA VAL A 141 3.07 -14.11 -1.97
C VAL A 141 1.55 -14.17 -2.09
N HIS A 142 1.01 -14.22 -3.31
CA HIS A 142 -0.43 -14.23 -3.55
C HIS A 142 -1.18 -15.30 -2.72
N ASP A 143 -0.66 -16.51 -2.70
CA ASP A 143 -1.30 -17.67 -2.05
C ASP A 143 -1.23 -17.63 -0.51
N ARG A 144 -0.61 -16.58 0.06
CA ARG A 144 -0.63 -16.30 1.50
C ARG A 144 -1.90 -15.57 1.95
N PHE A 145 -2.70 -15.07 1.02
CA PHE A 145 -3.88 -14.24 1.31
C PHE A 145 -5.17 -14.96 0.90
N GLU A 146 -6.14 -15.02 1.80
CA GLU A 146 -7.46 -15.62 1.55
C GLU A 146 -8.33 -14.72 0.67
N ALA A 147 -8.10 -13.40 0.72
CA ALA A 147 -8.81 -12.40 -0.06
C ALA A 147 -7.89 -11.25 -0.44
N VAL A 148 -8.08 -10.73 -1.64
CA VAL A 148 -7.45 -9.49 -2.14
C VAL A 148 -8.57 -8.55 -2.52
N LEU A 149 -8.71 -7.45 -1.77
CA LEU A 149 -9.73 -6.43 -1.97
C LEU A 149 -9.07 -5.15 -2.47
N CYS A 150 -9.70 -4.52 -3.47
CA CYS A 150 -9.18 -3.29 -4.04
C CYS A 150 -10.30 -2.26 -4.24
N ALA A 151 -9.96 -0.98 -4.05
CA ALA A 151 -10.93 0.12 -4.08
C ALA A 151 -11.69 0.21 -5.40
N ALA A 152 -11.02 -0.08 -6.54
CA ALA A 152 -11.66 -0.01 -7.85
C ALA A 152 -12.86 -0.96 -7.99
N GLU A 153 -12.78 -2.16 -7.42
CA GLU A 153 -13.84 -3.17 -7.44
C GLU A 153 -14.83 -3.01 -6.29
N LEU A 154 -14.36 -2.51 -5.13
CA LEU A 154 -15.23 -2.25 -3.98
C LEU A 154 -16.13 -1.01 -4.19
N GLY A 155 -15.70 -0.06 -5.02
CA GLY A 155 -16.37 1.24 -5.17
C GLY A 155 -16.22 2.16 -3.96
N VAL A 156 -15.34 1.80 -3.02
CA VAL A 156 -15.00 2.57 -1.83
C VAL A 156 -13.52 2.39 -1.52
N SER A 157 -12.86 3.45 -1.05
CA SER A 157 -11.41 3.48 -0.77
C SER A 157 -11.12 3.78 0.70
N LYS A 158 -9.96 3.37 1.19
CA LYS A 158 -9.40 3.87 2.44
C LYS A 158 -9.22 5.40 2.32
N PRO A 159 -9.49 6.22 3.34
CA PRO A 159 -9.74 5.86 4.75
C PRO A 159 -11.20 5.55 5.11
N GLU A 160 -12.13 5.47 4.17
CA GLU A 160 -13.53 5.21 4.47
C GLU A 160 -13.72 3.91 5.27
N PRO A 161 -14.41 3.92 6.43
CA PRO A 161 -14.60 2.73 7.25
C PRO A 161 -15.19 1.54 6.50
N ALA A 162 -16.05 1.79 5.50
CA ALA A 162 -16.68 0.75 4.68
C ALA A 162 -15.64 -0.13 3.94
N ALA A 163 -14.49 0.41 3.54
CA ALA A 163 -13.44 -0.36 2.89
C ALA A 163 -12.84 -1.40 3.84
N PHE A 164 -12.54 -1.00 5.09
CA PHE A 164 -12.00 -1.91 6.12
C PHE A 164 -13.02 -2.95 6.56
N LEU A 165 -14.29 -2.54 6.69
CA LEU A 165 -15.38 -3.46 7.04
C LEU A 165 -15.62 -4.51 5.94
N ALA A 166 -15.46 -4.17 4.66
CA ALA A 166 -15.51 -5.14 3.56
C ALA A 166 -14.42 -6.21 3.71
N ALA A 167 -13.21 -5.86 4.15
CA ALA A 167 -12.16 -6.83 4.42
C ALA A 167 -12.50 -7.74 5.63
N CYS A 168 -13.13 -7.19 6.67
CA CYS A 168 -13.63 -7.98 7.80
C CYS A 168 -14.74 -8.94 7.37
N GLU A 169 -15.65 -8.52 6.49
CA GLU A 169 -16.72 -9.33 5.94
C GLU A 169 -16.16 -10.48 5.09
N ALA A 170 -15.19 -10.22 4.21
CA ALA A 170 -14.51 -11.23 3.40
C ALA A 170 -13.85 -12.32 4.27
N LEU A 171 -13.36 -11.94 5.45
CA LEU A 171 -12.80 -12.86 6.44
C LEU A 171 -13.85 -13.48 7.39
N ALA A 172 -15.12 -13.06 7.31
CA ALA A 172 -16.19 -13.43 8.25
C ALA A 172 -15.77 -13.20 9.72
N LEU A 173 -15.12 -12.07 10.01
CA LEU A 173 -14.65 -11.67 11.35
C LEU A 173 -15.21 -10.30 11.73
N SER A 174 -15.45 -10.10 13.03
CA SER A 174 -15.77 -8.76 13.55
C SER A 174 -14.49 -7.91 13.62
N PRO A 175 -14.59 -6.57 13.43
CA PRO A 175 -13.42 -5.67 13.37
C PRO A 175 -12.46 -5.82 14.57
N GLN A 176 -12.96 -6.02 15.78
CA GLN A 176 -12.12 -6.19 16.98
C GLN A 176 -11.24 -7.46 16.97
N HIS A 177 -11.44 -8.38 16.01
CA HIS A 177 -10.62 -9.57 15.81
C HIS A 177 -9.66 -9.47 14.63
N VAL A 178 -9.59 -8.29 14.01
CA VAL A 178 -8.77 -8.03 12.83
C VAL A 178 -7.76 -6.92 13.13
N ALA A 179 -6.49 -7.17 12.83
CA ALA A 179 -5.48 -6.14 12.77
C ALA A 179 -5.36 -5.63 11.32
N TYR A 180 -5.14 -4.35 11.14
CA TYR A 180 -4.79 -3.76 9.86
C TYR A 180 -3.39 -3.16 9.92
N VAL A 181 -2.57 -3.41 8.91
CA VAL A 181 -1.19 -2.91 8.81
C VAL A 181 -1.04 -2.12 7.51
N GLY A 182 -0.61 -0.86 7.59
CA GLY A 182 -0.36 -0.02 6.44
C GLY A 182 0.61 1.12 6.73
N ASP A 183 1.15 1.78 5.68
CA ASP A 183 2.22 2.76 5.77
C ASP A 183 1.74 4.21 5.92
N HIS A 184 0.50 4.51 5.55
CA HIS A 184 0.00 5.88 5.57
C HIS A 184 -0.74 6.19 6.88
N PRO A 185 -0.26 7.18 7.71
CA PRO A 185 -0.80 7.43 9.05
C PRO A 185 -2.30 7.77 9.07
N GLU A 186 -2.79 8.55 8.09
CA GLU A 186 -4.19 8.98 8.01
C GLU A 186 -5.07 7.96 7.27
N ILE A 187 -4.61 7.48 6.10
CA ILE A 187 -5.41 6.60 5.23
C ILE A 187 -5.53 5.21 5.87
N ASP A 188 -4.42 4.64 6.31
CA ASP A 188 -4.36 3.31 6.91
C ASP A 188 -4.54 3.37 8.42
N GLY A 189 -3.70 4.16 9.08
CA GLY A 189 -3.63 4.23 10.53
C GLY A 189 -4.94 4.67 11.14
N ARG A 190 -5.36 5.91 10.85
CA ARG A 190 -6.61 6.46 11.39
C ARG A 190 -7.83 5.74 10.83
N GLY A 191 -7.88 5.48 9.51
CA GLY A 191 -9.03 4.83 8.89
C GLY A 191 -9.34 3.46 9.49
N ALA A 192 -8.34 2.61 9.71
CA ALA A 192 -8.53 1.31 10.36
C ALA A 192 -9.00 1.44 11.82
N ALA A 193 -8.45 2.40 12.57
CA ALA A 193 -8.85 2.65 13.96
C ALA A 193 -10.30 3.13 14.03
N GLU A 194 -10.74 4.03 13.15
CA GLU A 194 -12.12 4.51 13.06
C GLU A 194 -13.10 3.40 12.67
N ALA A 195 -12.66 2.42 11.88
CA ALA A 195 -13.43 1.22 11.54
C ALA A 195 -13.46 0.15 12.65
N GLY A 196 -12.74 0.38 13.75
CA GLY A 196 -12.73 -0.50 14.93
C GLY A 196 -11.77 -1.69 14.87
N LEU A 197 -10.81 -1.67 13.94
CA LEU A 197 -9.74 -2.66 13.86
C LEU A 197 -8.58 -2.30 14.81
N LEU A 198 -7.75 -3.31 15.16
CA LEU A 198 -6.44 -3.02 15.73
C LEU A 198 -5.58 -2.41 14.62
N SER A 199 -5.37 -1.11 14.70
CA SER A 199 -4.62 -0.37 13.70
C SER A 199 -3.13 -0.38 14.00
N VAL A 200 -2.32 -0.75 13.01
CA VAL A 200 -0.85 -0.74 13.06
C VAL A 200 -0.33 0.09 11.90
N TRP A 201 0.33 1.19 12.23
CA TRP A 201 0.98 2.05 11.26
C TRP A 201 2.47 1.68 11.17
N ILE A 202 2.92 1.27 9.99
CA ILE A 202 4.34 1.02 9.73
C ILE A 202 5.00 2.26 9.13
N ASP A 203 6.03 2.76 9.82
CA ASP A 203 6.85 3.92 9.40
C ASP A 203 8.29 3.49 9.18
N ARG A 204 8.56 2.86 8.03
CA ARG A 204 9.82 2.17 7.71
C ARG A 204 11.03 3.09 7.69
N ALA A 205 10.87 4.30 7.22
CA ALA A 205 11.97 5.23 7.01
C ALA A 205 12.11 6.26 8.15
N ASP A 206 11.31 6.11 9.23
CA ASP A 206 11.12 7.19 10.21
C ASP A 206 10.77 8.53 9.51
N ALA A 207 10.16 8.39 8.31
CA ALA A 207 9.85 9.50 7.42
C ALA A 207 8.90 10.50 8.06
N HIS A 208 8.16 10.05 9.05
CA HIS A 208 7.20 10.82 9.81
C HIS A 208 7.66 11.02 11.27
N ALA A 209 8.97 11.01 11.52
CA ALA A 209 9.54 11.19 12.88
C ALA A 209 9.04 12.46 13.59
N THR A 210 8.70 13.50 12.82
CA THR A 210 8.16 14.77 13.31
C THR A 210 6.63 14.84 13.29
N VAL A 211 5.95 13.81 12.74
CA VAL A 211 4.48 13.74 12.72
C VAL A 211 4.05 13.07 14.03
N GLU A 212 3.23 13.75 14.80
CA GLU A 212 2.62 13.17 15.99
C GLU A 212 1.75 11.97 15.54
N PRO A 213 2.00 10.75 16.06
CA PRO A 213 1.22 9.60 15.62
C PRO A 213 -0.27 9.86 15.87
N PRO A 214 -1.16 9.52 14.93
CA PRO A 214 -2.58 9.65 15.16
C PRO A 214 -2.98 8.86 16.41
N VAL A 215 -3.95 9.39 17.16
CA VAL A 215 -4.45 8.71 18.36
C VAL A 215 -5.13 7.40 17.95
N GLY A 216 -4.63 6.30 18.47
CA GLY A 216 -5.20 4.96 18.22
C GLY A 216 -4.24 3.96 17.56
N PRO A 217 -3.60 4.26 16.41
CA PRO A 217 -2.68 3.34 15.76
C PRO A 217 -1.43 3.03 16.59
N ARG A 218 -1.00 1.76 16.53
CA ARG A 218 0.31 1.33 17.04
C ARG A 218 1.36 1.57 15.97
N ARG A 219 2.36 2.41 16.23
CA ARG A 219 3.48 2.64 15.30
C ARG A 219 4.53 1.56 15.46
N ILE A 220 5.00 1.01 14.34
CA ILE A 220 6.15 0.11 14.23
C ILE A 220 7.10 0.60 13.14
N ALA A 221 8.38 0.32 13.25
CA ALA A 221 9.39 0.65 12.23
C ALA A 221 9.67 -0.53 11.28
N SER A 222 9.33 -1.75 11.70
CA SER A 222 9.52 -2.97 10.92
C SER A 222 8.39 -3.96 11.21
N LEU A 223 8.00 -4.74 10.20
CA LEU A 223 7.01 -5.83 10.36
C LEU A 223 7.49 -6.91 11.33
N SER A 224 8.80 -7.02 11.58
CA SER A 224 9.35 -7.95 12.56
C SER A 224 8.85 -7.70 14.01
N GLU A 225 8.33 -6.51 14.29
CA GLU A 225 7.73 -6.17 15.59
C GLU A 225 6.30 -6.71 15.75
N LEU A 226 5.60 -6.92 14.63
CA LEU A 226 4.17 -7.26 14.62
C LEU A 226 3.82 -8.54 15.40
N PRO A 227 4.56 -9.67 15.29
CA PRO A 227 4.23 -10.89 16.05
C PRO A 227 4.28 -10.70 17.57
N SER A 228 5.13 -9.83 18.04
CA SER A 228 5.24 -9.50 19.48
C SER A 228 4.12 -8.57 19.92
N LEU A 229 3.75 -7.61 19.10
CA LEU A 229 2.64 -6.68 19.33
C LEU A 229 1.31 -7.45 19.42
N LEU A 230 1.02 -8.36 18.49
CA LEU A 230 -0.20 -9.16 18.48
C LEU A 230 -0.30 -10.08 19.71
N ARG A 231 0.82 -10.67 20.18
CA ARG A 231 0.86 -11.49 21.41
C ARG A 231 0.65 -10.67 22.69
N ALA A 232 1.09 -9.43 22.74
CA ALA A 232 0.94 -8.57 23.91
C ALA A 232 -0.52 -8.19 24.14
N ASP A 233 -1.28 -7.91 23.07
CA ASP A 233 -2.69 -7.55 23.15
C ASP A 233 -3.60 -8.72 23.61
N THR A 234 -3.18 -9.98 23.43
CA THR A 234 -3.90 -11.15 23.95
C THR A 234 -3.78 -11.29 25.48
N ARG A 235 -2.72 -10.79 26.11
CA ARG A 235 -2.49 -10.94 27.56
C ARG A 235 -3.31 -9.99 28.43
N PHE A 236 -3.79 -8.87 27.91
CA PHE A 236 -4.62 -7.92 28.67
C PHE A 236 -6.13 -8.20 28.60
N GLY A 237 -6.56 -9.24 27.86
CA GLY A 237 -7.97 -9.62 27.71
C GLY A 237 -8.47 -10.75 28.61
N ALA A 238 -7.65 -11.30 29.51
CA ALA A 238 -8.14 -12.32 30.45
C ALA A 238 -8.97 -11.65 31.58
N PRO A 239 -10.25 -12.03 31.79
CA PRO A 239 -11.02 -11.51 32.91
C PRO A 239 -10.35 -11.98 34.20
N SER A 240 -10.02 -11.03 35.07
CA SER A 240 -9.64 -11.30 36.46
C SER A 240 -10.80 -12.04 37.13
N THR A 241 -10.67 -13.36 37.30
CA THR A 241 -11.54 -14.11 38.16
C THR A 241 -11.21 -13.74 39.58
N PHE A 242 -11.91 -12.73 40.10
CA PHE A 242 -12.02 -12.55 41.57
C PHE A 242 -12.77 -13.74 42.13
N ARG A 243 -12.14 -14.47 43.04
CA ARG A 243 -12.75 -15.36 43.99
C ARG A 243 -13.24 -14.56 45.18
#